data_4fb2a3f8425620b806e763cf83d9d9cb
#
_entry.id   4fb2a3f8425620b806e763cf83d9d9cb
#
_cell.length_a   1.000
_cell.length_b   1.000
_cell.length_c   1.000
_cell.angle_alpha   90.00
_cell.angle_beta   90.00
_cell.angle_gamma   90.00
#
_symmetry.space_group_name_H-M   'P 1'
#
loop_
_entity.id
_entity.type
_entity.pdbx_description
1 polymer ?
#
loop_
_entity_poly.entity_id
_entity_poly.type
_entity_poly.pdbx_seq_one_letter_code
_entity_poly.pdbx_strand_id
1 'polypeptide(L)'
;MTARLTRRPGGPARLRALLDSGQTIVAPGAFDPLSARLVEEAGFPAVYMTGFGTSAALIGRPDVGLLTMTEMAGHAGRIAACVDIPLIADADTGYGNPLNVIRTVGAYEAAGAAGIHIEDQVAPKKCGHMEGKLVIPAEEMVQKVRAAVQARAQPDFVIIARTDARAVEGLERALQRARMYHQAGADALFIEALTSEAEAEAAVRAFPGVPLLFNWAEGGKTPPISLDRVKELGYRIVIFPISTLLAATGAMRRILREIAQAGTPAAAMSELPTFAEFVDFIGLPQVREAEQRYAVGTGPRTGSQTGADDGGDI
;
A
#
# COMPACT_ATOMS: atom_id res chain seq x y z
N MET A 1 -3.79 8.27 18.44
CA MET A 1 -2.54 8.86 17.87
C MET A 1 -2.85 10.24 17.35
N THR A 2 -2.05 11.25 17.63
CA THR A 2 -2.30 12.62 17.15
C THR A 2 -1.87 12.69 15.68
N ALA A 3 -2.81 12.93 14.76
CA ALA A 3 -2.48 13.13 13.35
C ALA A 3 -1.45 14.26 13.20
N ARG A 4 -0.41 14.04 12.40
CA ARG A 4 0.64 15.04 12.15
C ARG A 4 0.43 15.64 10.77
N LEU A 5 0.76 16.91 10.61
CA LEU A 5 0.78 17.56 9.30
C LEU A 5 1.98 17.11 8.45
N THR A 6 3.00 16.49 9.09
CA THR A 6 4.19 16.00 8.43
C THR A 6 4.52 14.58 8.88
N ARG A 7 4.95 13.75 7.94
CA ARG A 7 5.36 12.37 8.17
C ARG A 7 6.63 12.25 9.02
N ARG A 8 6.76 11.16 9.80
CA ARG A 8 8.03 10.75 10.41
C ARG A 8 8.97 10.16 9.35
N PRO A 9 10.24 10.59 9.28
CA PRO A 9 11.25 9.95 8.44
C PRO A 9 11.58 8.53 8.94
N GLY A 10 12.31 7.74 8.13
CA GLY A 10 12.85 6.45 8.55
C GLY A 10 11.92 5.25 8.34
N GLY A 11 10.99 5.31 7.37
CA GLY A 11 10.14 4.16 6.97
C GLY A 11 10.95 2.89 6.69
N PRO A 12 12.00 2.92 5.86
CA PRO A 12 12.84 1.76 5.57
C PRO A 12 13.45 1.12 6.82
N ALA A 13 14.09 1.91 7.69
CA ALA A 13 14.68 1.40 8.93
C ALA A 13 13.64 0.76 9.87
N ARG A 14 12.42 1.32 9.94
CA ARG A 14 11.34 0.72 10.72
C ARG A 14 10.86 -0.61 10.14
N LEU A 15 10.74 -0.71 8.80
CA LEU A 15 10.37 -1.97 8.15
C LEU A 15 11.45 -3.03 8.38
N ARG A 16 12.72 -2.66 8.26
CA ARG A 16 13.87 -3.54 8.53
C ARG A 16 13.84 -4.05 9.97
N ALA A 17 13.66 -3.17 10.95
CA ALA A 17 13.55 -3.55 12.35
C ALA A 17 12.37 -4.51 12.62
N LEU A 18 11.23 -4.31 11.95
CA LEU A 18 10.11 -5.24 12.04
C LEU A 18 10.46 -6.63 11.46
N LEU A 19 11.14 -6.70 10.32
CA LEU A 19 11.60 -7.96 9.74
C LEU A 19 12.59 -8.69 10.66
N ASP A 20 13.52 -7.95 11.26
CA ASP A 20 14.55 -8.48 12.13
C ASP A 20 14.01 -8.89 13.50
N SER A 21 12.86 -8.37 13.94
CA SER A 21 12.21 -8.73 15.21
C SER A 21 11.80 -10.20 15.29
N GLY A 22 11.71 -10.87 14.17
CA GLY A 22 11.25 -12.24 14.10
C GLY A 22 9.73 -12.42 14.18
N GLN A 23 8.96 -11.35 14.41
CA GLN A 23 7.50 -11.41 14.43
C GLN A 23 6.91 -11.28 13.01
N THR A 24 5.70 -11.79 12.83
CA THR A 24 4.97 -11.62 11.57
C THR A 24 4.40 -10.21 11.47
N ILE A 25 4.75 -9.52 10.39
CA ILE A 25 4.24 -8.20 10.03
C ILE A 25 2.91 -8.38 9.30
N VAL A 26 1.83 -7.89 9.87
CA VAL A 26 0.52 -7.83 9.20
C VAL A 26 0.38 -6.45 8.56
N ALA A 27 0.26 -6.41 7.24
CA ALA A 27 0.16 -5.19 6.45
C ALA A 27 -1.10 -5.22 5.58
N PRO A 28 -2.25 -4.75 6.08
CA PRO A 28 -3.46 -4.64 5.28
C PRO A 28 -3.27 -3.71 4.09
N GLY A 29 -4.02 -4.01 3.01
CA GLY A 29 -3.99 -3.24 1.79
C GLY A 29 -4.67 -1.88 1.94
N ALA A 30 -3.99 -0.86 1.44
CA ALA A 30 -4.55 0.46 1.22
C ALA A 30 -4.57 0.77 -0.28
N PHE A 31 -5.66 1.35 -0.74
CA PHE A 31 -5.86 1.75 -2.12
C PHE A 31 -5.82 3.27 -2.31
N ASP A 32 -5.79 4.03 -1.19
CA ASP A 32 -5.69 5.49 -1.15
C ASP A 32 -5.16 5.96 0.24
N PRO A 33 -4.88 7.27 0.41
CA PRO A 33 -4.47 7.84 1.69
C PRO A 33 -5.48 7.63 2.83
N LEU A 34 -6.78 7.65 2.56
CA LEU A 34 -7.81 7.47 3.58
C LEU A 34 -7.78 6.05 4.15
N SER A 35 -7.75 5.05 3.28
CA SER A 35 -7.65 3.64 3.71
C SER A 35 -6.33 3.34 4.44
N ALA A 36 -5.22 3.99 4.04
CA ALA A 36 -3.94 3.84 4.75
C ALA A 36 -4.00 4.40 6.18
N ARG A 37 -4.65 5.54 6.39
CA ARG A 37 -4.86 6.09 7.74
C ARG A 37 -5.74 5.20 8.61
N LEU A 38 -6.76 4.57 8.04
CA LEU A 38 -7.59 3.59 8.76
C LEU A 38 -6.80 2.34 9.16
N VAL A 39 -5.87 1.88 8.31
CA VAL A 39 -4.94 0.80 8.64
C VAL A 39 -4.06 1.19 9.84
N GLU A 40 -3.50 2.41 9.84
CA GLU A 40 -2.69 2.90 10.95
C GLU A 40 -3.50 3.08 12.23
N GLU A 41 -4.72 3.65 12.14
CA GLU A 41 -5.64 3.82 13.29
C GLU A 41 -5.99 2.47 13.93
N ALA A 42 -6.18 1.44 13.11
CA ALA A 42 -6.44 0.07 13.57
C ALA A 42 -5.23 -0.58 14.27
N GLY A 43 -4.07 0.09 14.34
CA GLY A 43 -2.89 -0.35 15.08
C GLY A 43 -1.99 -1.33 14.34
N PHE A 44 -2.13 -1.49 13.03
CA PHE A 44 -1.23 -2.35 12.25
C PHE A 44 0.18 -1.76 12.15
N PRO A 45 1.23 -2.62 12.18
CA PRO A 45 2.61 -2.16 12.21
C PRO A 45 3.14 -1.67 10.85
N ALA A 46 2.44 -1.99 9.76
CA ALA A 46 2.78 -1.62 8.38
C ALA A 46 1.53 -1.53 7.52
N VAL A 47 1.63 -0.87 6.38
CA VAL A 47 0.58 -0.78 5.37
C VAL A 47 1.11 -1.24 4.01
N TYR A 48 0.26 -1.89 3.23
CA TYR A 48 0.57 -2.35 1.87
C TYR A 48 -0.18 -1.52 0.83
N MET A 49 0.53 -0.89 -0.12
CA MET A 49 -0.10 -0.28 -1.28
C MET A 49 -0.39 -1.35 -2.33
N THR A 50 -1.66 -1.69 -2.49
CA THR A 50 -2.11 -2.72 -3.43
C THR A 50 -2.17 -2.19 -4.87
N GLY A 51 -1.50 -2.86 -5.81
CA GLY A 51 -1.59 -2.52 -7.24
C GLY A 51 -3.01 -2.66 -7.77
N PHE A 52 -3.69 -3.76 -7.39
CA PHE A 52 -5.09 -3.99 -7.74
C PHE A 52 -6.01 -2.86 -7.25
N GLY A 53 -5.88 -2.48 -5.97
CA GLY A 53 -6.69 -1.41 -5.40
C GLY A 53 -6.35 -0.04 -5.98
N THR A 54 -5.07 0.20 -6.29
CA THR A 54 -4.61 1.44 -6.92
C THR A 54 -5.19 1.59 -8.33
N SER A 55 -5.19 0.53 -9.16
CA SER A 55 -5.81 0.55 -10.49
C SER A 55 -7.31 0.85 -10.40
N ALA A 56 -8.01 0.19 -9.48
CA ALA A 56 -9.43 0.44 -9.25
C ALA A 56 -9.72 1.88 -8.79
N ALA A 57 -8.91 2.42 -7.86
CA ALA A 57 -9.15 3.74 -7.26
C ALA A 57 -8.72 4.90 -8.18
N LEU A 58 -7.58 4.80 -8.87
CA LEU A 58 -7.07 5.90 -9.70
C LEU A 58 -7.77 6.00 -11.05
N ILE A 59 -8.05 4.88 -11.70
CA ILE A 59 -8.54 4.88 -13.08
C ILE A 59 -9.82 4.08 -13.30
N GLY A 60 -10.38 3.46 -12.24
CA GLY A 60 -11.61 2.67 -12.34
C GLY A 60 -11.48 1.46 -13.28
N ARG A 61 -10.30 0.85 -13.38
CA ARG A 61 -10.00 -0.25 -14.31
C ARG A 61 -9.42 -1.46 -13.57
N PRO A 62 -9.52 -2.66 -14.17
CA PRO A 62 -8.88 -3.84 -13.63
C PRO A 62 -7.35 -3.70 -13.65
N ASP A 63 -6.69 -4.44 -12.78
CA ASP A 63 -5.23 -4.48 -12.64
C ASP A 63 -4.60 -5.37 -13.71
N VAL A 64 -4.31 -4.78 -14.85
CA VAL A 64 -3.73 -5.43 -16.04
C VAL A 64 -2.56 -4.63 -16.64
N GLY A 65 -1.80 -3.95 -15.78
CA GLY A 65 -0.60 -3.20 -16.19
C GLY A 65 -0.90 -1.90 -16.94
N LEU A 66 -2.02 -1.24 -16.64
CA LEU A 66 -2.40 0.03 -17.28
C LEU A 66 -1.73 1.26 -16.65
N LEU A 67 -1.42 1.18 -15.35
CA LEU A 67 -0.77 2.28 -14.64
C LEU A 67 0.73 2.33 -14.94
N THR A 68 1.23 3.55 -15.08
CA THR A 68 2.66 3.80 -15.28
C THR A 68 3.42 3.85 -13.95
N MET A 69 4.75 3.72 -14.00
CA MET A 69 5.63 3.89 -12.84
C MET A 69 5.40 5.24 -12.14
N THR A 70 5.22 6.31 -12.90
CA THR A 70 5.04 7.66 -12.34
C THR A 70 3.73 7.79 -11.56
N GLU A 71 2.64 7.21 -12.06
CA GLU A 71 1.35 7.19 -11.38
C GLU A 71 1.43 6.38 -10.09
N MET A 72 2.01 5.18 -10.15
CA MET A 72 2.14 4.28 -9.01
C MET A 72 3.08 4.87 -7.93
N ALA A 73 4.27 5.36 -8.28
CA ALA A 73 5.19 6.00 -7.35
C ALA A 73 4.60 7.28 -6.75
N GLY A 74 3.89 8.09 -7.56
CA GLY A 74 3.18 9.27 -7.07
C GLY A 74 2.06 8.93 -6.09
N HIS A 75 1.35 7.82 -6.32
CA HIS A 75 0.33 7.31 -5.40
C HIS A 75 0.95 6.78 -4.10
N ALA A 76 2.04 6.02 -4.19
CA ALA A 76 2.82 5.59 -3.02
C ALA A 76 3.25 6.78 -2.17
N GLY A 77 3.67 7.89 -2.80
CA GLY A 77 4.04 9.12 -2.11
C GLY A 77 2.89 9.75 -1.33
N ARG A 78 1.69 9.79 -1.88
CA ARG A 78 0.50 10.29 -1.18
C ARG A 78 0.14 9.43 0.03
N ILE A 79 0.20 8.11 -0.10
CA ILE A 79 -0.03 7.17 1.00
C ILE A 79 1.07 7.32 2.05
N ALA A 80 2.33 7.27 1.64
CA ALA A 80 3.46 7.38 2.56
C ALA A 80 3.48 8.71 3.33
N ALA A 81 2.97 9.80 2.75
CA ALA A 81 2.93 11.12 3.39
C ALA A 81 1.90 11.24 4.52
N CYS A 82 0.87 10.38 4.55
CA CYS A 82 -0.24 10.51 5.49
C CYS A 82 -0.19 9.53 6.68
N VAL A 83 0.79 8.62 6.72
CA VAL A 83 0.97 7.63 7.78
C VAL A 83 2.39 7.63 8.33
N ASP A 84 2.55 7.26 9.59
CA ASP A 84 3.86 7.08 10.23
C ASP A 84 4.37 5.62 10.12
N ILE A 85 3.48 4.65 9.92
CA ILE A 85 3.86 3.24 9.72
C ILE A 85 4.54 3.02 8.36
N PRO A 86 5.48 2.06 8.24
CA PRO A 86 6.17 1.80 6.98
C PRO A 86 5.23 1.31 5.88
N LEU A 87 5.42 1.82 4.66
CA LEU A 87 4.69 1.44 3.45
C LEU A 87 5.48 0.41 2.65
N ILE A 88 4.89 -0.76 2.40
CA ILE A 88 5.32 -1.71 1.38
C ILE A 88 4.49 -1.44 0.13
N ALA A 89 5.12 -1.24 -1.03
CA ALA A 89 4.40 -0.87 -2.24
C ALA A 89 4.54 -1.89 -3.36
N ASP A 90 3.45 -2.09 -4.11
CA ASP A 90 3.46 -2.82 -5.38
C ASP A 90 4.19 -1.99 -6.44
N ALA A 91 5.19 -2.57 -7.09
CA ALA A 91 5.95 -1.96 -8.18
C ALA A 91 5.86 -2.80 -9.47
N ASP A 92 4.79 -3.58 -9.63
CA ASP A 92 4.52 -4.40 -10.81
C ASP A 92 5.77 -5.21 -11.24
N THR A 93 6.12 -5.17 -12.53
CA THR A 93 7.31 -5.83 -13.09
C THR A 93 8.59 -4.99 -12.99
N GLY A 94 8.56 -3.85 -12.28
CA GLY A 94 9.63 -2.85 -12.29
C GLY A 94 9.60 -1.93 -13.51
N TYR A 95 8.52 -1.96 -14.30
CA TYR A 95 8.21 -1.09 -15.45
C TYR A 95 9.22 -1.14 -16.59
N GLY A 96 9.84 -2.28 -16.82
CA GLY A 96 10.71 -2.51 -17.96
C GLY A 96 11.92 -3.40 -17.64
N ASN A 97 13.06 -3.10 -18.28
CA ASN A 97 14.31 -3.85 -18.11
C ASN A 97 15.06 -3.45 -16.82
N PRO A 98 16.22 -4.03 -16.49
CA PRO A 98 16.99 -3.68 -15.29
C PRO A 98 17.31 -2.17 -15.13
N LEU A 99 17.51 -1.43 -16.22
CA LEU A 99 17.74 0.03 -16.17
C LEU A 99 16.47 0.78 -15.72
N ASN A 100 15.30 0.32 -16.15
CA ASN A 100 14.01 0.86 -15.66
C ASN A 100 13.81 0.55 -14.17
N VAL A 101 14.21 -0.64 -13.72
CA VAL A 101 14.14 -1.03 -12.30
C VAL A 101 15.00 -0.11 -11.42
N ILE A 102 16.20 0.27 -11.85
CA ILE A 102 17.05 1.27 -11.15
C ILE A 102 16.26 2.56 -10.92
N ARG A 103 15.62 3.08 -11.98
CA ARG A 103 14.80 4.30 -11.89
C ARG A 103 13.59 4.10 -10.99
N THR A 104 12.94 2.94 -11.05
CA THR A 104 11.79 2.60 -10.23
C THR A 104 12.14 2.61 -8.74
N VAL A 105 13.22 1.96 -8.33
CA VAL A 105 13.68 1.96 -6.94
C VAL A 105 13.89 3.39 -6.45
N GLY A 106 14.64 4.21 -7.18
CA GLY A 106 14.87 5.61 -6.80
C GLY A 106 13.58 6.43 -6.68
N ALA A 107 12.59 6.19 -7.57
CA ALA A 107 11.31 6.87 -7.53
C ALA A 107 10.48 6.48 -6.29
N TYR A 108 10.43 5.20 -5.93
CA TYR A 108 9.70 4.74 -4.75
C TYR A 108 10.40 5.11 -3.44
N GLU A 109 11.74 5.11 -3.37
CA GLU A 109 12.47 5.65 -2.22
C GLU A 109 12.19 7.14 -2.03
N ALA A 110 12.27 7.94 -3.09
CA ALA A 110 11.95 9.37 -3.06
C ALA A 110 10.49 9.63 -2.65
N ALA A 111 9.56 8.79 -3.09
CA ALA A 111 8.16 8.81 -2.67
C ALA A 111 7.98 8.44 -1.19
N GLY A 112 8.98 7.80 -0.58
CA GLY A 112 8.98 7.42 0.83
C GLY A 112 8.40 6.06 1.13
N ALA A 113 8.31 5.16 0.18
CA ALA A 113 8.09 3.75 0.46
C ALA A 113 9.20 3.20 1.37
N ALA A 114 8.88 2.20 2.16
CA ALA A 114 9.84 1.48 3.00
C ALA A 114 10.42 0.24 2.30
N GLY A 115 9.70 -0.26 1.32
CA GLY A 115 10.09 -1.36 0.46
C GLY A 115 9.11 -1.52 -0.68
N ILE A 116 9.53 -2.28 -1.68
CA ILE A 116 8.71 -2.62 -2.84
C ILE A 116 8.77 -4.12 -3.12
N HIS A 117 7.75 -4.65 -3.78
CA HIS A 117 7.91 -5.90 -4.50
C HIS A 117 7.92 -5.67 -6.00
N ILE A 118 8.71 -6.50 -6.70
CA ILE A 118 8.74 -6.59 -8.16
C ILE A 118 8.52 -8.04 -8.56
N GLU A 119 7.80 -8.26 -9.69
CA GLU A 119 7.39 -9.59 -10.12
C GLU A 119 7.97 -9.98 -11.47
N ASP A 120 8.07 -11.30 -11.72
CA ASP A 120 8.63 -11.90 -12.93
C ASP A 120 7.62 -12.09 -14.06
N GLN A 121 6.49 -11.38 -14.06
CA GLN A 121 5.54 -11.47 -15.17
C GLN A 121 6.06 -10.77 -16.45
N VAL A 122 5.60 -11.27 -17.60
CA VAL A 122 5.73 -10.57 -18.88
C VAL A 122 4.80 -9.35 -18.87
N ALA A 123 5.30 -8.19 -19.28
CA ALA A 123 4.46 -6.99 -19.41
C ALA A 123 3.62 -7.04 -20.72
N PRO A 124 2.36 -6.62 -20.70
CA PRO A 124 1.62 -6.12 -19.52
C PRO A 124 1.24 -7.23 -18.56
N LYS A 125 1.49 -7.00 -17.27
CA LYS A 125 1.20 -7.97 -16.21
C LYS A 125 -0.31 -8.13 -15.99
N LYS A 126 -0.69 -9.14 -15.23
CA LYS A 126 -2.05 -9.37 -14.74
C LYS A 126 -2.05 -9.55 -13.22
N CYS A 127 -3.17 -9.26 -12.57
CA CYS A 127 -3.32 -9.59 -11.16
C CYS A 127 -2.95 -11.06 -10.89
N GLY A 128 -2.24 -11.34 -9.79
CA GLY A 128 -1.74 -12.67 -9.44
C GLY A 128 -2.76 -13.80 -9.43
N HIS A 129 -4.03 -13.48 -9.19
CA HIS A 129 -5.13 -14.44 -9.17
C HIS A 129 -5.87 -14.58 -10.52
N MET A 130 -5.51 -13.77 -11.55
CA MET A 130 -6.07 -13.88 -12.91
C MET A 130 -5.39 -14.99 -13.72
N GLU A 131 -6.10 -15.46 -14.76
CA GLU A 131 -5.61 -16.45 -15.72
C GLU A 131 -4.77 -15.82 -16.84
N GLY A 132 -4.00 -16.66 -17.55
CA GLY A 132 -3.25 -16.25 -18.74
C GLY A 132 -2.03 -15.39 -18.44
N LYS A 133 -1.41 -15.56 -17.26
CA LYS A 133 -0.11 -14.99 -16.93
C LYS A 133 0.99 -15.68 -17.71
N LEU A 134 2.06 -14.94 -18.02
CA LEU A 134 3.31 -15.44 -18.54
C LEU A 134 4.44 -14.88 -17.68
N VAL A 135 5.52 -15.64 -17.53
CA VAL A 135 6.71 -15.22 -16.79
C VAL A 135 7.90 -15.04 -17.71
N ILE A 136 8.74 -14.05 -17.43
CA ILE A 136 10.01 -13.82 -18.12
C ILE A 136 11.02 -14.93 -17.76
N PRO A 137 12.13 -15.10 -18.51
CA PRO A 137 13.23 -15.98 -18.11
C PRO A 137 13.71 -15.63 -16.69
N ALA A 138 14.00 -16.67 -15.88
CA ALA A 138 14.43 -16.46 -14.49
C ALA A 138 15.71 -15.62 -14.40
N GLU A 139 16.63 -15.80 -15.34
CA GLU A 139 17.88 -15.04 -15.43
C GLU A 139 17.66 -13.56 -15.69
N GLU A 140 16.62 -13.19 -16.45
CA GLU A 140 16.23 -11.79 -16.66
C GLU A 140 15.74 -11.18 -15.34
N MET A 141 14.87 -11.88 -14.61
CA MET A 141 14.42 -11.42 -13.30
C MET A 141 15.56 -11.33 -12.29
N VAL A 142 16.53 -12.25 -12.30
CA VAL A 142 17.76 -12.15 -11.49
C VAL A 142 18.48 -10.83 -11.75
N GLN A 143 18.59 -10.36 -13.01
CA GLN A 143 19.22 -9.07 -13.29
C GLN A 143 18.37 -7.90 -12.80
N LYS A 144 17.03 -7.99 -12.87
CA LYS A 144 16.15 -6.97 -12.30
C LYS A 144 16.32 -6.88 -10.78
N VAL A 145 16.36 -8.01 -10.08
CA VAL A 145 16.59 -8.05 -8.62
C VAL A 145 17.95 -7.45 -8.26
N ARG A 146 19.02 -7.85 -8.95
CA ARG A 146 20.37 -7.26 -8.73
C ARG A 146 20.37 -5.75 -8.94
N ALA A 147 19.75 -5.29 -10.02
CA ALA A 147 19.61 -3.86 -10.31
C ALA A 147 18.85 -3.13 -9.20
N ALA A 148 17.75 -3.71 -8.70
CA ALA A 148 16.98 -3.13 -7.59
C ALA A 148 17.81 -3.03 -6.30
N VAL A 149 18.51 -4.09 -5.93
CA VAL A 149 19.35 -4.13 -4.72
C VAL A 149 20.50 -3.12 -4.79
N GLN A 150 21.15 -2.99 -5.96
CA GLN A 150 22.26 -2.05 -6.15
C GLN A 150 21.79 -0.60 -6.25
N ALA A 151 20.58 -0.35 -6.70
CA ALA A 151 20.06 1.00 -6.92
C ALA A 151 19.58 1.70 -5.66
N ARG A 152 19.27 0.95 -4.60
CA ARG A 152 18.75 1.55 -3.35
C ARG A 152 19.78 2.47 -2.71
N ALA A 153 19.35 3.70 -2.43
CA ALA A 153 20.18 4.70 -1.74
C ALA A 153 20.16 4.47 -0.22
N GLN A 154 19.05 3.95 0.32
CA GLN A 154 18.92 3.61 1.74
C GLN A 154 19.12 2.10 1.92
N PRO A 155 20.16 1.67 2.66
CA PRO A 155 20.45 0.23 2.86
C PRO A 155 19.29 -0.57 3.43
N ASP A 156 18.45 0.07 4.23
CA ASP A 156 17.29 -0.52 4.88
C ASP A 156 16.05 -0.66 3.96
N PHE A 157 16.08 -0.06 2.75
CA PHE A 157 14.98 -0.19 1.79
C PHE A 157 14.81 -1.65 1.36
N VAL A 158 13.61 -2.20 1.54
CA VAL A 158 13.36 -3.63 1.36
C VAL A 158 12.97 -3.96 -0.08
N ILE A 159 13.70 -4.88 -0.69
CA ILE A 159 13.38 -5.44 -2.02
C ILE A 159 12.79 -6.84 -1.84
N ILE A 160 11.51 -6.99 -2.19
CA ILE A 160 10.78 -8.25 -2.18
C ILE A 160 10.71 -8.77 -3.61
N ALA A 161 11.27 -9.94 -3.87
CA ALA A 161 11.15 -10.57 -5.19
C ALA A 161 9.92 -11.49 -5.22
N ARG A 162 8.99 -11.17 -6.13
CA ARG A 162 7.78 -11.96 -6.36
C ARG A 162 7.95 -12.84 -7.59
N THR A 163 7.45 -14.07 -7.49
CA THR A 163 7.30 -14.95 -8.65
C THR A 163 5.86 -15.40 -8.83
N ASP A 164 5.36 -15.27 -10.04
CA ASP A 164 4.06 -15.78 -10.48
C ASP A 164 4.16 -17.16 -11.16
N ALA A 165 5.35 -17.75 -11.18
CA ALA A 165 5.65 -19.01 -11.87
C ALA A 165 4.86 -20.21 -11.32
N ARG A 166 4.36 -20.16 -10.05
CA ARG A 166 3.55 -21.25 -9.51
C ARG A 166 2.34 -21.53 -10.40
N ALA A 167 1.68 -20.50 -10.91
CA ALA A 167 0.51 -20.63 -11.77
C ALA A 167 0.84 -21.02 -13.23
N VAL A 168 2.08 -20.83 -13.66
CA VAL A 168 2.55 -21.01 -15.05
C VAL A 168 3.39 -22.29 -15.21
N GLU A 169 4.31 -22.53 -14.28
CA GLU A 169 5.33 -23.59 -14.36
C GLU A 169 5.22 -24.62 -13.21
N GLY A 170 4.35 -24.38 -12.22
CA GLY A 170 4.17 -25.20 -11.02
C GLY A 170 5.06 -24.80 -9.86
N LEU A 171 4.80 -25.40 -8.68
CA LEU A 171 5.43 -25.04 -7.41
C LEU A 171 6.95 -25.19 -7.44
N GLU A 172 7.45 -26.33 -7.91
CA GLU A 172 8.90 -26.63 -7.91
C GLU A 172 9.70 -25.58 -8.67
N ARG A 173 9.21 -25.18 -9.85
CA ARG A 173 9.84 -24.12 -10.65
C ARG A 173 9.75 -22.76 -9.97
N ALA A 174 8.63 -22.44 -9.34
CA ALA A 174 8.50 -21.21 -8.56
C ALA A 174 9.50 -21.16 -7.40
N LEU A 175 9.69 -22.26 -6.67
CA LEU A 175 10.69 -22.35 -5.60
C LEU A 175 12.12 -22.24 -6.14
N GLN A 176 12.40 -22.81 -7.31
CA GLN A 176 13.71 -22.67 -7.96
C GLN A 176 13.98 -21.21 -8.34
N ARG A 177 13.03 -20.52 -8.96
CA ARG A 177 13.13 -19.10 -9.30
C ARG A 177 13.32 -18.23 -8.04
N ALA A 178 12.52 -18.44 -7.02
CA ALA A 178 12.63 -17.72 -5.76
C ALA A 178 14.02 -17.87 -5.12
N ARG A 179 14.63 -19.07 -5.21
CA ARG A 179 16.02 -19.29 -4.73
C ARG A 179 17.02 -18.44 -5.50
N MET A 180 16.89 -18.36 -6.82
CA MET A 180 17.76 -17.53 -7.67
C MET A 180 17.59 -16.03 -7.33
N TYR A 181 16.37 -15.59 -7.03
CA TYR A 181 16.08 -14.20 -6.68
C TYR A 181 16.63 -13.83 -5.30
N HIS A 182 16.53 -14.74 -4.33
CA HIS A 182 17.19 -14.57 -3.03
C HIS A 182 18.72 -14.50 -3.17
N GLN A 183 19.33 -15.38 -3.97
CA GLN A 183 20.75 -15.35 -4.26
C GLN A 183 21.19 -14.09 -5.01
N ALA A 184 20.27 -13.44 -5.72
CA ALA A 184 20.50 -12.13 -6.36
C ALA A 184 20.45 -10.96 -5.39
N GLY A 185 20.07 -11.19 -4.12
CA GLY A 185 20.08 -10.22 -3.05
C GLY A 185 18.70 -9.72 -2.60
N ALA A 186 17.60 -10.34 -3.04
CA ALA A 186 16.27 -10.00 -2.52
C ALA A 186 16.22 -10.22 -1.00
N ASP A 187 15.67 -9.25 -0.27
CA ASP A 187 15.54 -9.27 1.20
C ASP A 187 14.41 -10.19 1.66
N ALA A 188 13.37 -10.32 0.85
CA ALA A 188 12.24 -11.21 1.10
C ALA A 188 11.72 -11.81 -0.20
N LEU A 189 10.97 -12.90 -0.10
CA LEU A 189 10.40 -13.59 -1.24
C LEU A 189 8.87 -13.60 -1.17
N PHE A 190 8.24 -13.55 -2.32
CA PHE A 190 6.80 -13.64 -2.47
C PHE A 190 6.46 -14.66 -3.56
N ILE A 191 5.93 -15.83 -3.18
CA ILE A 191 5.49 -16.88 -4.09
C ILE A 191 3.98 -16.74 -4.24
N GLU A 192 3.54 -16.26 -5.40
CA GLU A 192 2.15 -15.91 -5.62
C GLU A 192 1.29 -17.14 -5.94
N ALA A 193 0.01 -17.07 -5.53
CA ALA A 193 -1.05 -18.00 -5.90
C ALA A 193 -0.77 -19.46 -5.50
N LEU A 194 -0.24 -19.68 -4.30
CA LEU A 194 -0.19 -21.01 -3.67
C LEU A 194 -1.63 -21.53 -3.52
N THR A 195 -1.87 -22.81 -3.84
CA THR A 195 -3.23 -23.37 -3.91
C THR A 195 -3.60 -24.31 -2.77
N SER A 196 -2.70 -24.49 -1.82
CA SER A 196 -2.97 -25.29 -0.62
C SER A 196 -2.08 -24.86 0.56
N GLU A 197 -2.51 -25.19 1.77
CA GLU A 197 -1.67 -25.03 2.95
C GLU A 197 -0.37 -25.83 2.86
N ALA A 198 -0.42 -27.02 2.27
CA ALA A 198 0.77 -27.85 2.03
C ALA A 198 1.80 -27.15 1.12
N GLU A 199 1.35 -26.41 0.10
CA GLU A 199 2.25 -25.59 -0.73
C GLU A 199 2.83 -24.41 0.06
N ALA A 200 2.02 -23.78 0.91
CA ALA A 200 2.49 -22.70 1.77
C ALA A 200 3.57 -23.20 2.77
N GLU A 201 3.35 -24.34 3.38
CA GLU A 201 4.33 -24.99 4.25
C GLU A 201 5.61 -25.41 3.49
N ALA A 202 5.46 -25.97 2.28
CA ALA A 202 6.59 -26.33 1.44
C ALA A 202 7.43 -25.11 1.04
N ALA A 203 6.80 -23.97 0.78
CA ALA A 203 7.49 -22.72 0.50
C ALA A 203 8.36 -22.27 1.68
N VAL A 204 7.83 -22.26 2.91
CA VAL A 204 8.60 -21.87 4.09
C VAL A 204 9.75 -22.85 4.34
N ARG A 205 9.51 -24.16 4.23
CA ARG A 205 10.56 -25.16 4.39
C ARG A 205 11.69 -25.05 3.37
N ALA A 206 11.39 -24.56 2.16
CA ALA A 206 12.40 -24.38 1.10
C ALA A 206 13.36 -23.21 1.38
N PHE A 207 13.00 -22.28 2.29
CA PHE A 207 13.74 -21.05 2.56
C PHE A 207 13.93 -20.78 4.06
N PRO A 208 14.64 -21.65 4.78
CA PRO A 208 14.87 -21.47 6.21
C PRO A 208 15.59 -20.14 6.49
N GLY A 209 15.01 -19.30 7.35
CA GLY A 209 15.57 -18.01 7.74
C GLY A 209 15.35 -16.87 6.75
N VAL A 210 14.79 -17.12 5.57
CA VAL A 210 14.47 -16.08 4.60
C VAL A 210 13.04 -15.57 4.85
N PRO A 211 12.81 -14.24 4.96
CA PRO A 211 11.47 -13.70 5.10
C PRO A 211 10.60 -14.04 3.88
N LEU A 212 9.43 -14.64 4.12
CA LEU A 212 8.42 -14.86 3.09
C LEU A 212 7.20 -14.00 3.33
N LEU A 213 6.63 -13.50 2.22
CA LEU A 213 5.36 -12.79 2.19
C LEU A 213 4.24 -13.77 1.81
N PHE A 214 3.16 -13.78 2.61
CA PHE A 214 1.91 -14.49 2.33
C PHE A 214 0.85 -13.50 1.87
N ASN A 215 0.23 -13.79 0.73
CA ASN A 215 -0.87 -13.03 0.17
C ASN A 215 -2.21 -13.66 0.53
N TRP A 216 -2.94 -13.03 1.46
CA TRP A 216 -4.28 -13.44 1.84
C TRP A 216 -5.31 -12.61 1.05
N ALA A 217 -5.75 -13.10 -0.11
CA ALA A 217 -6.67 -12.39 -0.99
C ALA A 217 -8.04 -13.08 -1.00
N GLU A 218 -9.11 -12.31 -0.77
CA GLU A 218 -10.49 -12.79 -0.76
C GLU A 218 -10.90 -13.34 -2.13
N GLY A 219 -11.39 -14.58 -2.15
CA GLY A 219 -11.78 -15.25 -3.39
C GLY A 219 -10.62 -15.58 -4.33
N GLY A 220 -9.37 -15.43 -3.87
CA GLY A 220 -8.17 -15.77 -4.62
C GLY A 220 -7.96 -17.29 -4.76
N LYS A 221 -6.85 -17.67 -5.41
CA LYS A 221 -6.46 -19.09 -5.59
C LYS A 221 -5.93 -19.71 -4.32
N THR A 222 -5.38 -18.90 -3.42
CA THR A 222 -4.86 -19.34 -2.12
C THR A 222 -6.04 -19.58 -1.16
N PRO A 223 -6.12 -20.75 -0.50
CA PRO A 223 -7.20 -21.02 0.44
C PRO A 223 -7.12 -20.07 1.64
N PRO A 224 -8.25 -19.79 2.31
CA PRO A 224 -8.31 -18.88 3.46
C PRO A 224 -7.72 -19.56 4.72
N ILE A 225 -6.39 -19.59 4.80
CA ILE A 225 -5.65 -20.07 5.97
C ILE A 225 -5.76 -19.01 7.07
N SER A 226 -5.99 -19.41 8.34
CA SER A 226 -6.07 -18.45 9.44
C SER A 226 -4.74 -17.72 9.63
N LEU A 227 -4.79 -16.45 10.08
CA LEU A 227 -3.57 -15.67 10.34
C LEU A 227 -2.65 -16.36 11.34
N ASP A 228 -3.20 -17.00 12.39
CA ASP A 228 -2.39 -17.70 13.38
C ASP A 228 -1.68 -18.90 12.74
N ARG A 229 -2.36 -19.63 11.85
CA ARG A 229 -1.72 -20.71 11.12
C ARG A 229 -0.63 -20.22 10.17
N VAL A 230 -0.82 -19.10 9.50
CA VAL A 230 0.22 -18.48 8.64
C VAL A 230 1.45 -18.07 9.47
N LYS A 231 1.23 -17.55 10.69
CA LYS A 231 2.32 -17.26 11.65
C LYS A 231 3.06 -18.53 12.10
N GLU A 232 2.32 -19.58 12.44
CA GLU A 232 2.90 -20.89 12.83
C GLU A 232 3.73 -21.49 11.72
N LEU A 233 3.30 -21.35 10.47
CA LEU A 233 4.07 -21.78 9.30
C LEU A 233 5.41 -21.03 9.17
N GLY A 234 5.51 -19.81 9.71
CA GLY A 234 6.73 -19.01 9.71
C GLY A 234 6.82 -17.91 8.69
N TYR A 235 5.70 -17.48 8.09
CA TYR A 235 5.66 -16.30 7.23
C TYR A 235 5.97 -15.02 8.01
N ARG A 236 6.76 -14.15 7.41
CA ARG A 236 7.21 -12.88 8.03
C ARG A 236 6.38 -11.68 7.68
N ILE A 237 5.75 -11.69 6.52
CA ILE A 237 4.85 -10.64 6.07
C ILE A 237 3.54 -11.30 5.64
N VAL A 238 2.42 -10.72 6.06
CA VAL A 238 1.08 -11.13 5.60
C VAL A 238 0.37 -9.89 5.11
N ILE A 239 -0.05 -9.91 3.84
CA ILE A 239 -0.85 -8.84 3.25
C ILE A 239 -2.29 -9.29 3.05
N PHE A 240 -3.23 -8.34 3.23
CA PHE A 240 -4.65 -8.48 2.92
C PHE A 240 -4.98 -7.43 1.84
N PRO A 241 -4.62 -7.66 0.56
CA PRO A 241 -4.48 -6.60 -0.44
C PRO A 241 -5.78 -5.94 -0.83
N ILE A 242 -6.93 -6.61 -0.72
CA ILE A 242 -8.21 -6.12 -1.25
C ILE A 242 -9.34 -6.03 -0.22
N SER A 243 -9.13 -6.45 1.04
CA SER A 243 -10.15 -6.46 2.10
C SER A 243 -10.81 -5.10 2.28
N THR A 244 -10.00 -4.05 2.42
CA THR A 244 -10.47 -2.66 2.60
C THR A 244 -11.22 -2.14 1.36
N LEU A 245 -10.75 -2.45 0.16
CA LEU A 245 -11.39 -2.07 -1.10
C LEU A 245 -12.77 -2.71 -1.26
N LEU A 246 -12.86 -4.02 -1.00
CA LEU A 246 -14.12 -4.76 -1.10
C LEU A 246 -15.13 -4.30 -0.05
N ALA A 247 -14.68 -4.06 1.19
CA ALA A 247 -15.51 -3.52 2.25
C ALA A 247 -16.06 -2.12 1.91
N ALA A 248 -15.19 -1.21 1.45
CA ALA A 248 -15.59 0.12 1.00
C ALA A 248 -16.57 0.07 -0.16
N THR A 249 -16.31 -0.81 -1.16
CA THR A 249 -17.23 -1.01 -2.30
C THR A 249 -18.60 -1.49 -1.84
N GLY A 250 -18.65 -2.42 -0.89
CA GLY A 250 -19.91 -2.93 -0.33
C GLY A 250 -20.69 -1.84 0.40
N ALA A 251 -20.02 -1.05 1.24
CA ALA A 251 -20.62 0.07 1.95
C ALA A 251 -21.15 1.15 1.00
N MET A 252 -20.35 1.58 0.03
CA MET A 252 -20.77 2.57 -0.97
C MET A 252 -21.98 2.08 -1.79
N ARG A 253 -21.99 0.82 -2.24
CA ARG A 253 -23.15 0.25 -2.96
C ARG A 253 -24.43 0.26 -2.11
N ARG A 254 -24.33 0.04 -0.80
CA ARG A 254 -25.48 0.07 0.10
C ARG A 254 -26.05 1.49 0.19
N ILE A 255 -25.22 2.47 0.46
CA ILE A 255 -25.63 3.88 0.56
C ILE A 255 -26.20 4.42 -0.75
N LEU A 256 -25.55 4.14 -1.88
CA LEU A 256 -26.01 4.60 -3.19
C LEU A 256 -27.37 3.99 -3.57
N ARG A 257 -27.65 2.72 -3.20
CA ARG A 257 -28.97 2.13 -3.40
C ARG A 257 -30.03 2.80 -2.56
N GLU A 258 -29.73 3.13 -1.31
CA GLU A 258 -30.68 3.83 -0.44
C GLU A 258 -31.01 5.24 -0.99
N ILE A 259 -29.99 6.00 -1.37
CA ILE A 259 -30.18 7.32 -1.99
C ILE A 259 -31.04 7.19 -3.27
N ALA A 260 -30.77 6.20 -4.12
CA ALA A 260 -31.51 5.98 -5.36
C ALA A 260 -32.99 5.63 -5.11
N GLN A 261 -33.30 4.89 -4.03
CA GLN A 261 -34.66 4.44 -3.72
C GLN A 261 -35.45 5.43 -2.87
N ALA A 262 -34.83 6.02 -1.86
CA ALA A 262 -35.47 6.87 -0.87
C ALA A 262 -35.17 8.38 -1.05
N GLY A 263 -34.26 8.76 -1.95
CA GLY A 263 -33.81 10.13 -2.16
C GLY A 263 -32.90 10.67 -1.05
N THR A 264 -32.55 9.85 -0.05
CA THR A 264 -31.76 10.24 1.12
C THR A 264 -31.08 9.03 1.76
N PRO A 265 -29.89 9.18 2.39
CA PRO A 265 -29.24 8.10 3.14
C PRO A 265 -29.73 7.98 4.60
N ALA A 266 -30.89 8.57 4.95
CA ALA A 266 -31.34 8.75 6.34
C ALA A 266 -31.38 7.45 7.16
N ALA A 267 -31.79 6.32 6.56
CA ALA A 267 -31.89 5.05 7.26
C ALA A 267 -30.50 4.44 7.60
N ALA A 268 -29.47 4.80 6.85
CA ALA A 268 -28.10 4.32 7.08
C ALA A 268 -27.22 5.28 7.93
N MET A 269 -27.71 6.45 8.29
CA MET A 269 -26.89 7.46 8.98
C MET A 269 -26.31 6.98 10.31
N SER A 270 -27.00 6.07 11.02
CA SER A 270 -26.51 5.51 12.27
C SER A 270 -25.27 4.58 12.10
N GLU A 271 -25.00 4.13 10.87
CA GLU A 271 -23.85 3.29 10.54
C GLU A 271 -22.66 4.10 9.98
N LEU A 272 -22.85 5.40 9.76
CA LEU A 272 -21.83 6.29 9.24
C LEU A 272 -21.15 7.06 10.36
N PRO A 273 -19.85 7.33 10.25
CA PRO A 273 -19.20 8.27 11.17
C PRO A 273 -19.87 9.63 11.07
N THR A 274 -19.98 10.35 12.16
CA THR A 274 -20.42 11.72 12.15
C THR A 274 -19.43 12.62 11.41
N PHE A 275 -19.90 13.77 10.92
CA PHE A 275 -19.02 14.75 10.29
C PHE A 275 -17.89 15.20 11.23
N ALA A 276 -18.18 15.37 12.53
CA ALA A 276 -17.18 15.76 13.52
C ALA A 276 -16.10 14.67 13.71
N GLU A 277 -16.50 13.43 13.92
CA GLU A 277 -15.55 12.30 14.01
C GLU A 277 -14.68 12.19 12.78
N PHE A 278 -15.26 12.34 11.60
CA PHE A 278 -14.51 12.23 10.36
C PHE A 278 -13.47 13.33 10.19
N VAL A 279 -13.84 14.61 10.43
CA VAL A 279 -12.88 15.72 10.28
C VAL A 279 -11.79 15.69 11.36
N ASP A 280 -12.09 15.18 12.56
CA ASP A 280 -11.09 14.96 13.60
C ASP A 280 -10.13 13.84 13.20
N PHE A 281 -10.64 12.74 12.67
CA PHE A 281 -9.82 11.63 12.14
C PHE A 281 -8.86 12.09 11.04
N ILE A 282 -9.32 12.91 10.09
CA ILE A 282 -8.45 13.41 8.99
C ILE A 282 -7.52 14.54 9.42
N GLY A 283 -7.58 15.02 10.67
CA GLY A 283 -6.59 15.92 11.26
C GLY A 283 -6.96 17.40 11.30
N LEU A 284 -8.25 17.77 11.28
CA LEU A 284 -8.68 19.16 11.42
C LEU A 284 -8.17 19.83 12.71
N PRO A 285 -8.12 19.16 13.89
CA PRO A 285 -7.57 19.79 15.10
C PRO A 285 -6.12 20.26 14.92
N GLN A 286 -5.27 19.47 14.23
CA GLN A 286 -3.87 19.81 13.99
C GLN A 286 -3.71 20.98 13.01
N VAL A 287 -4.61 21.06 12.03
CA VAL A 287 -4.67 22.22 11.12
C VAL A 287 -4.99 23.48 11.90
N ARG A 288 -6.02 23.45 12.75
CA ARG A 288 -6.41 24.58 13.59
C ARG A 288 -5.31 25.01 14.57
N GLU A 289 -4.61 24.06 15.18
CA GLU A 289 -3.45 24.34 16.03
C GLU A 289 -2.35 25.06 15.23
N ALA A 290 -2.06 24.60 14.00
CA ALA A 290 -1.09 25.23 13.13
C ALA A 290 -1.53 26.64 12.69
N GLU A 291 -2.81 26.84 12.35
CA GLU A 291 -3.38 28.14 12.02
C GLU A 291 -3.20 29.13 13.18
N GLN A 292 -3.48 28.70 14.42
CA GLN A 292 -3.29 29.54 15.61
C GLN A 292 -1.82 29.90 15.84
N ARG A 293 -0.93 28.92 15.65
CA ARG A 293 0.53 29.10 15.84
C ARG A 293 1.13 30.11 14.86
N TYR A 294 0.64 30.13 13.62
CA TYR A 294 1.15 30.98 12.55
C TYR A 294 0.25 32.19 12.25
N ALA A 295 -0.81 32.41 13.05
CA ALA A 295 -1.64 33.60 12.91
C ALA A 295 -0.78 34.87 13.13
N VAL A 296 -0.66 35.67 12.09
CA VAL A 296 -0.16 37.04 12.25
C VAL A 296 -1.22 37.83 13.01
N GLY A 297 -0.85 38.38 14.17
CA GLY A 297 -1.80 39.13 15.02
C GLY A 297 -2.55 40.16 14.18
N THR A 298 -3.75 39.85 13.80
CA THR A 298 -4.73 40.82 13.34
C THR A 298 -5.17 41.50 14.62
N GLY A 299 -4.50 42.61 14.97
CA GLY A 299 -5.06 43.57 15.92
C GLY A 299 -6.49 43.91 15.49
N PRO A 300 -7.38 44.25 16.43
CA PRO A 300 -8.74 44.56 16.06
C PRO A 300 -8.73 45.57 14.91
N ARG A 301 -9.36 45.23 13.78
CA ARG A 301 -9.67 46.21 12.76
C ARG A 301 -10.60 47.21 13.43
N THR A 302 -10.03 48.29 13.93
CA THR A 302 -10.79 49.47 14.32
C THR A 302 -11.44 49.97 13.06
N GLY A 303 -12.68 49.57 12.85
CA GLY A 303 -13.54 50.18 11.87
C GLY A 303 -13.63 51.65 12.25
N SER A 304 -12.99 52.52 11.52
CA SER A 304 -13.27 53.95 11.57
C SER A 304 -14.70 54.16 11.07
N GLN A 305 -15.65 54.14 12.01
CA GLN A 305 -16.90 54.87 11.81
C GLN A 305 -16.58 56.37 11.90
N THR A 306 -16.28 56.96 10.80
CA THR A 306 -16.47 58.39 10.66
C THR A 306 -17.91 58.60 10.18
N GLY A 307 -18.82 58.63 11.13
CA GLY A 307 -20.07 59.33 10.96
C GLY A 307 -19.75 60.82 10.98
N ALA A 308 -19.86 61.44 9.87
CA ALA A 308 -20.10 62.88 9.80
C ALA A 308 -21.51 63.01 9.30
N ASP A 309 -22.37 63.23 10.27
CA ASP A 309 -23.65 63.88 10.08
C ASP A 309 -23.35 65.38 9.87
N ASP A 310 -23.69 65.92 8.76
CA ASP A 310 -23.85 67.40 8.62
C ASP A 310 -25.07 67.67 7.73
N GLY A 311 -26.08 68.09 8.44
CA GLY A 311 -27.23 68.64 7.82
C GLY A 311 -26.89 70.00 7.20
N GLY A 312 -27.57 70.36 6.15
CA GLY A 312 -27.47 71.65 5.49
C GLY A 312 -28.52 71.80 4.37
N ASP A 313 -29.59 72.37 4.70
CA ASP A 313 -30.60 72.91 3.78
C ASP A 313 -30.00 73.51 2.50
N ILE A 314 -30.57 73.22 1.37
CA ILE A 314 -31.31 74.11 0.46
C ILE A 314 -31.96 73.26 -0.63
#